data_27de1530bd16f4fb6d0fda98942eeaad
#
_entry.id   27de1530bd16f4fb6d0fda98942eeaad
#
_cell.length_a   1.000
_cell.length_b   1.000
_cell.length_c   1.000
_cell.angle_alpha   90.00
_cell.angle_beta   90.00
_cell.angle_gamma   90.00
#
_symmetry.space_group_name_H-M   'P 1'
#
loop_
_entity.id
_entity.type
_entity.pdbx_description
1 polymer ?
#
loop_
_entity_poly.entity_id
_entity_poly.type
_entity_poly.pdbx_seq_one_letter_code
_entity_poly.pdbx_strand_id
1 'polypeptide(L)'
;MSEWFTVEKIDSQTFAISEYKHWEETHCYLLCGEESAVLIDTGLGVSNIREIVDSLTKLPVMVVTTHIHWDHIGGHKYFDNIAVHEKEKNWLSVRFPIPMQVVKDNLAKIPCNFPPEFDINAYQVFQGEPLKILHDGEGLDLGGRVCQVI
;
A
#
# COMPACT_ATOMS: atom_id res chain seq x y z
N MET A 1 -14.44 11.17 2.87
CA MET A 1 -13.76 9.98 2.30
C MET A 1 -13.52 10.21 0.82
N SER A 2 -12.38 9.84 0.33
CA SER A 2 -11.99 10.09 -1.06
C SER A 2 -12.77 9.20 -2.05
N GLU A 3 -13.26 9.80 -3.12
CA GLU A 3 -13.86 9.06 -4.26
C GLU A 3 -12.79 8.48 -5.21
N TRP A 4 -11.52 8.60 -4.87
CA TRP A 4 -10.42 8.09 -5.69
C TRP A 4 -10.40 6.58 -5.78
N PHE A 5 -10.65 5.90 -4.67
CA PHE A 5 -10.59 4.45 -4.59
C PHE A 5 -11.92 3.77 -4.93
N THR A 6 -11.84 2.61 -5.55
CA THR A 6 -12.95 1.67 -5.71
C THR A 6 -12.72 0.50 -4.76
N VAL A 7 -13.72 0.20 -3.93
CA VAL A 7 -13.67 -0.91 -2.97
C VAL A 7 -14.56 -2.04 -3.46
N GLU A 8 -14.00 -3.23 -3.59
CA GLU A 8 -14.72 -4.44 -3.97
C GLU A 8 -14.61 -5.46 -2.84
N LYS A 9 -15.74 -5.91 -2.35
CA LYS A 9 -15.80 -6.97 -1.33
C LYS A 9 -15.69 -8.33 -2.01
N ILE A 10 -14.55 -9.00 -1.82
CA ILE A 10 -14.30 -10.34 -2.39
C ILE A 10 -15.02 -11.41 -1.58
N ASP A 11 -14.91 -11.34 -0.26
CA ASP A 11 -15.66 -12.16 0.69
C ASP A 11 -15.88 -11.39 2.00
N SER A 12 -16.38 -12.03 3.04
CA SER A 12 -16.70 -11.37 4.31
C SER A 12 -15.47 -10.75 5.01
N GLN A 13 -14.27 -11.18 4.66
CA GLN A 13 -13.03 -10.79 5.32
C GLN A 13 -11.95 -10.29 4.35
N THR A 14 -12.28 -10.14 3.06
CA THR A 14 -11.30 -9.78 2.02
C THR A 14 -11.85 -8.68 1.14
N PHE A 15 -11.08 -7.61 0.98
CA PHE A 15 -11.45 -6.45 0.15
C PHE A 15 -10.33 -6.12 -0.82
N ALA A 16 -10.70 -5.77 -2.06
CA ALA A 16 -9.80 -5.13 -3.01
C ALA A 16 -10.05 -3.62 -2.97
N ILE A 17 -8.98 -2.85 -2.90
CA ILE A 17 -9.00 -1.39 -2.92
C ILE A 17 -8.21 -0.96 -4.16
N SER A 18 -8.89 -0.42 -5.14
CA SER A 18 -8.34 -0.22 -6.49
C SER A 18 -8.33 1.24 -6.90
N GLU A 19 -7.33 1.62 -7.71
CA GLU A 19 -7.15 2.97 -8.23
C GLU A 19 -7.39 2.98 -9.74
N TYR A 20 -8.61 2.63 -10.17
CA TYR A 20 -9.00 2.51 -11.58
C TYR A 20 -8.92 3.83 -12.37
N LYS A 21 -8.88 4.96 -11.69
CA LYS A 21 -8.80 6.28 -12.34
C LYS A 21 -7.42 6.63 -12.89
N HIS A 22 -6.41 5.84 -12.52
CA HIS A 22 -5.04 6.01 -13.00
C HIS A 22 -4.67 4.89 -13.98
N TRP A 23 -3.81 5.19 -14.95
CA TRP A 23 -3.41 4.22 -15.98
C TRP A 23 -2.65 3.01 -15.43
N GLU A 24 -1.94 3.18 -14.31
CA GLU A 24 -1.23 2.08 -13.63
C GLU A 24 -2.22 1.08 -13.01
N GLU A 25 -3.42 1.55 -12.64
CA GLU A 25 -4.53 0.72 -12.17
C GLU A 25 -4.13 -0.21 -11.01
N THR A 26 -3.52 0.36 -9.98
CA THR A 26 -3.01 -0.42 -8.85
C THR A 26 -4.14 -1.00 -7.99
N HIS A 27 -3.87 -2.17 -7.43
CA HIS A 27 -4.77 -2.87 -6.53
C HIS A 27 -4.06 -3.16 -5.21
N CYS A 28 -4.73 -2.86 -4.11
CA CYS A 28 -4.32 -3.23 -2.76
C CYS A 28 -5.36 -4.19 -2.18
N TYR A 29 -4.94 -5.06 -1.28
CA TYR A 29 -5.85 -6.04 -0.70
C TYR A 29 -5.82 -5.96 0.82
N LEU A 30 -7.01 -5.82 1.42
CA LEU A 30 -7.19 -5.87 2.87
C LEU A 30 -7.69 -7.26 3.25
N LEU A 31 -6.89 -7.98 4.02
CA LEU A 31 -7.18 -9.33 4.51
C LEU A 31 -7.41 -9.27 6.01
N CYS A 32 -8.64 -9.50 6.45
CA CYS A 32 -9.00 -9.48 7.86
C CYS A 32 -9.01 -10.89 8.44
N GLY A 33 -8.39 -11.08 9.62
CA GLY A 33 -8.59 -12.22 10.48
C GLY A 33 -9.56 -11.89 11.60
N GLU A 34 -9.50 -12.65 12.69
CA GLU A 34 -10.31 -12.40 13.88
C GLU A 34 -9.64 -11.40 14.83
N GLU A 35 -8.32 -11.32 14.84
CA GLU A 35 -7.52 -10.52 15.77
C GLU A 35 -6.82 -9.34 15.12
N SER A 36 -6.43 -9.48 13.86
CA SER A 36 -5.69 -8.45 13.12
C SER A 36 -5.97 -8.54 11.62
N ALA A 37 -5.48 -7.55 10.88
CA ALA A 37 -5.60 -7.48 9.43
C ALA A 37 -4.26 -7.15 8.78
N VAL A 38 -4.12 -7.53 7.52
CA VAL A 38 -2.99 -7.18 6.66
C VAL A 38 -3.53 -6.35 5.50
N LEU A 39 -2.87 -5.23 5.22
CA LEU A 39 -3.04 -4.49 3.98
C LEU A 39 -1.85 -4.80 3.07
N ILE A 40 -2.11 -5.43 1.94
CA ILE A 40 -1.08 -5.77 0.95
C ILE A 40 -0.94 -4.60 -0.01
N ASP A 41 0.20 -3.92 0.06
CA ASP A 41 0.53 -2.69 -0.65
C ASP A 41 -0.37 -1.50 -0.28
N THR A 42 0.00 -0.31 -0.73
CA THR A 42 -0.70 0.93 -0.40
C THR A 42 -0.93 1.85 -1.59
N GLY A 43 -0.64 1.39 -2.80
CA GLY A 43 -0.96 2.09 -4.03
C GLY A 43 -0.07 3.29 -4.35
N LEU A 44 -0.63 4.21 -5.13
CA LEU A 44 0.10 5.37 -5.69
C LEU A 44 0.43 6.45 -4.65
N GLY A 45 -0.37 6.58 -3.60
CA GLY A 45 -0.19 7.63 -2.60
C GLY A 45 -0.75 8.98 -3.00
N VAL A 46 -1.64 9.02 -3.99
CA VAL A 46 -2.31 10.27 -4.41
C VAL A 46 -3.50 10.61 -3.55
N SER A 47 -4.02 9.66 -2.81
CA SER A 47 -5.10 9.86 -1.83
C SER A 47 -4.84 8.99 -0.59
N ASN A 48 -5.51 9.32 0.52
CA ASN A 48 -5.29 8.67 1.81
C ASN A 48 -6.02 7.32 1.88
N ILE A 49 -5.33 6.24 1.55
CA ILE A 49 -5.86 4.87 1.64
C ILE A 49 -6.21 4.47 3.08
N ARG A 50 -5.59 5.07 4.09
CA ARG A 50 -5.87 4.79 5.50
C ARG A 50 -7.33 5.05 5.86
N GLU A 51 -7.93 6.10 5.32
CA GLU A 51 -9.34 6.41 5.56
C GLU A 51 -10.26 5.28 5.06
N ILE A 52 -9.94 4.71 3.92
CA ILE A 52 -10.69 3.57 3.36
C ILE A 52 -10.54 2.35 4.28
N VAL A 53 -9.32 2.03 4.65
CA VAL A 53 -9.04 0.87 5.53
C VAL A 53 -9.75 1.03 6.87
N ASP A 54 -9.71 2.20 7.49
CA ASP A 54 -10.36 2.47 8.77
C ASP A 54 -11.90 2.39 8.68
N SER A 55 -12.47 2.59 7.49
CA SER A 55 -13.91 2.41 7.25
C SER A 55 -14.30 0.93 7.11
N LEU A 56 -13.37 0.07 6.73
CA LEU A 56 -13.62 -1.35 6.48
C LEU A 56 -13.34 -2.24 7.69
N THR A 57 -12.41 -1.85 8.55
CA THR A 57 -12.05 -2.63 9.74
C THR A 57 -11.63 -1.75 10.90
N LYS A 58 -11.84 -2.26 12.12
CA LYS A 58 -11.31 -1.67 13.37
C LYS A 58 -10.17 -2.49 13.96
N LEU A 59 -9.76 -3.55 13.28
CA LEU A 59 -8.64 -4.38 13.71
C LEU A 59 -7.31 -3.63 13.54
N PRO A 60 -6.27 -3.99 14.32
CA PRO A 60 -4.91 -3.54 14.04
C PRO A 60 -4.48 -3.98 12.64
N VAL A 61 -3.90 -3.08 11.86
CA VAL A 61 -3.49 -3.34 10.47
C VAL A 61 -1.98 -3.29 10.35
N MET A 62 -1.40 -4.34 9.77
CA MET A 62 -0.02 -4.36 9.30
C MET A 62 -0.01 -4.18 7.78
N VAL A 63 0.79 -3.25 7.29
CA VAL A 63 1.06 -3.13 5.85
C VAL A 63 2.13 -4.14 5.47
N VAL A 64 1.83 -4.98 4.50
CA VAL A 64 2.79 -5.93 3.92
C VAL A 64 3.09 -5.51 2.49
N THR A 65 4.36 -5.32 2.19
CA THR A 65 4.82 -4.85 0.89
C THR A 65 5.16 -6.04 0.00
N THR A 66 4.55 -6.10 -1.19
CA THR A 66 4.88 -7.15 -2.16
C THR A 66 6.26 -6.93 -2.76
N HIS A 67 6.57 -5.69 -3.12
CA HIS A 67 7.88 -5.26 -3.60
C HIS A 67 7.99 -3.74 -3.49
N ILE A 68 9.20 -3.23 -3.49
CA ILE A 68 9.45 -1.79 -3.37
C ILE A 68 9.43 -1.15 -4.76
N HIS A 69 8.23 -0.70 -5.14
CA HIS A 69 7.98 0.09 -6.34
C HIS A 69 7.07 1.26 -5.99
N TRP A 70 7.22 2.39 -6.69
CA TRP A 70 6.55 3.66 -6.33
C TRP A 70 5.02 3.54 -6.28
N ASP A 71 4.44 2.72 -7.14
CA ASP A 71 2.99 2.50 -7.25
C ASP A 71 2.44 1.52 -6.22
N HIS A 72 3.30 0.91 -5.39
CA HIS A 72 2.91 -0.02 -4.33
C HIS A 72 3.18 0.50 -2.92
N ILE A 73 4.02 1.51 -2.77
CA ILE A 73 4.41 2.05 -1.46
C ILE A 73 3.96 3.49 -1.22
N GLY A 74 3.17 4.06 -2.12
CA GLY A 74 2.79 5.47 -2.07
C GLY A 74 1.99 5.86 -0.82
N GLY A 75 1.19 4.95 -0.29
CA GLY A 75 0.39 5.16 0.91
C GLY A 75 1.04 4.68 2.22
N HIS A 76 2.27 4.16 2.19
CA HIS A 76 2.97 3.71 3.41
C HIS A 76 3.08 4.81 4.47
N LYS A 77 3.18 6.06 4.04
CA LYS A 77 3.26 7.24 4.93
C LYS A 77 2.08 7.39 5.90
N TYR A 78 0.97 6.73 5.65
CA TYR A 78 -0.22 6.77 6.51
C TYR A 78 -0.23 5.67 7.58
N PHE A 79 0.77 4.80 7.61
CA PHE A 79 0.84 3.64 8.51
C PHE A 79 2.17 3.59 9.25
N ASP A 80 2.12 3.11 10.49
CA ASP A 80 3.32 2.92 11.32
C ASP A 80 3.83 1.48 11.30
N ASN A 81 2.92 0.52 11.12
CA ASN A 81 3.24 -0.91 11.16
C ASN A 81 3.46 -1.44 9.74
N ILE A 82 4.69 -1.34 9.25
CA ILE A 82 5.09 -1.71 7.89
C ILE A 82 6.04 -2.90 7.94
N ALA A 83 5.75 -3.93 7.13
CA ALA A 83 6.58 -5.10 6.95
C ALA A 83 7.09 -5.20 5.52
N VAL A 84 8.34 -5.55 5.35
CA VAL A 84 9.01 -5.71 4.05
C VAL A 84 9.92 -6.91 4.08
N HIS A 85 10.09 -7.56 2.95
CA HIS A 85 11.01 -8.69 2.81
C HIS A 85 12.47 -8.23 3.01
N GLU A 86 13.29 -9.07 3.64
CA GLU A 86 14.70 -8.76 3.95
C GLU A 86 15.53 -8.31 2.74
N LYS A 87 15.22 -8.84 1.57
CA LYS A 87 15.94 -8.54 0.32
C LYS A 87 15.65 -7.14 -0.21
N GLU A 88 14.55 -6.51 0.19
CA GLU A 88 14.15 -5.19 -0.31
C GLU A 88 14.21 -4.09 0.75
N LYS A 89 14.59 -4.40 1.97
CA LYS A 89 14.65 -3.45 3.08
C LYS A 89 15.40 -2.17 2.71
N ASN A 90 16.54 -2.28 2.06
CA ASN A 90 17.39 -1.13 1.75
C ASN A 90 16.73 -0.15 0.77
N TRP A 91 15.93 -0.65 -0.16
CA TRP A 91 15.19 0.23 -1.09
C TRP A 91 14.11 1.04 -0.38
N LEU A 92 13.56 0.53 0.70
CA LEU A 92 12.58 1.24 1.51
C LEU A 92 13.24 2.20 2.51
N SER A 93 14.27 1.76 3.22
CA SER A 93 14.84 2.48 4.35
C SER A 93 16.00 3.39 3.99
N VAL A 94 16.81 3.04 2.99
CA VAL A 94 18.02 3.77 2.63
C VAL A 94 17.84 4.60 1.37
N ARG A 95 17.46 3.96 0.26
CA ARG A 95 17.36 4.63 -1.02
C ARG A 95 16.43 3.91 -1.99
N PHE A 96 15.40 4.61 -2.44
CA PHE A 96 14.58 4.17 -3.56
C PHE A 96 15.39 4.27 -4.87
N PRO A 97 15.41 3.22 -5.73
CA PRO A 97 16.37 3.13 -6.83
C PRO A 97 16.04 3.99 -8.05
N ILE A 98 14.81 4.55 -8.14
CA ILE A 98 14.37 5.33 -9.30
C ILE A 98 14.35 6.82 -8.96
N PRO A 99 14.91 7.70 -9.83
CA PRO A 99 14.84 9.15 -9.60
C PRO A 99 13.41 9.66 -9.48
N MET A 100 13.18 10.63 -8.59
CA MET A 100 11.85 11.19 -8.35
C MET A 100 11.20 11.77 -9.61
N GLN A 101 11.98 12.38 -10.50
CA GLN A 101 11.43 12.92 -11.75
C GLN A 101 10.85 11.83 -12.63
N VAL A 102 11.48 10.65 -12.68
CA VAL A 102 10.97 9.50 -13.44
C VAL A 102 9.63 9.02 -12.84
N VAL A 103 9.52 9.00 -11.51
CA VAL A 103 8.27 8.65 -10.83
C VAL A 103 7.15 9.65 -11.18
N LYS A 104 7.45 10.95 -11.13
CA LYS A 104 6.47 12.00 -11.49
C LYS A 104 6.06 11.92 -12.95
N ASP A 105 7.00 11.63 -13.85
CA ASP A 105 6.72 11.45 -15.26
C ASP A 105 5.79 10.25 -15.50
N ASN A 106 5.97 9.17 -14.77
CA ASN A 106 5.08 8.02 -14.81
C ASN A 106 3.70 8.33 -14.23
N LEU A 107 3.62 9.06 -13.12
CA LEU A 107 2.34 9.50 -12.57
C LEU A 107 1.53 10.32 -13.58
N ALA A 108 2.19 11.21 -14.31
CA ALA A 108 1.56 12.11 -15.27
C ALA A 108 1.50 11.57 -16.71
N LYS A 109 1.95 10.35 -16.95
CA LYS A 109 2.11 9.75 -18.29
C LYS A 109 0.81 9.77 -19.12
N ILE A 110 -0.31 9.44 -18.46
CA ILE A 110 -1.64 9.51 -19.07
C ILE A 110 -2.48 10.44 -18.21
N PRO A 111 -3.09 11.49 -18.79
CA PRO A 111 -3.92 12.42 -18.04
C PRO A 111 -5.06 11.72 -17.29
N CYS A 112 -5.28 12.10 -16.03
CA CYS A 112 -6.41 11.66 -15.24
C CYS A 112 -6.82 12.76 -14.26
N ASN A 113 -8.00 12.63 -13.66
CA ASN A 113 -8.49 13.57 -12.67
C ASN A 113 -8.01 13.15 -11.27
N PHE A 114 -6.83 13.62 -10.87
CA PHE A 114 -6.35 13.43 -9.51
C PHE A 114 -7.27 14.10 -8.47
N PRO A 115 -7.26 13.62 -7.22
CA PRO A 115 -7.97 14.32 -6.14
C PRO A 115 -7.53 15.78 -6.06
N PRO A 116 -8.45 16.73 -5.74
CA PRO A 116 -8.12 18.17 -5.72
C PRO A 116 -6.97 18.52 -4.78
N GLU A 117 -6.81 17.80 -3.69
CA GLU A 117 -5.76 18.01 -2.68
C GLU A 117 -4.39 17.45 -3.10
N PHE A 118 -4.33 16.66 -4.18
CA PHE A 118 -3.08 16.06 -4.64
C PHE A 118 -2.23 17.07 -5.41
N ASP A 119 -0.99 17.24 -4.99
CA ASP A 119 0.01 18.07 -5.68
C ASP A 119 1.19 17.21 -6.13
N ILE A 120 1.29 17.00 -7.44
CA ILE A 120 2.37 16.20 -8.04
C ILE A 120 3.76 16.81 -7.79
N ASN A 121 3.85 18.13 -7.66
CA ASN A 121 5.12 18.80 -7.39
C ASN A 121 5.64 18.49 -5.99
N ALA A 122 4.74 18.23 -5.04
CA ALA A 122 5.08 17.85 -3.66
C ALA A 122 5.20 16.33 -3.47
N TYR A 123 4.91 15.56 -4.51
CA TYR A 123 4.92 14.09 -4.41
C TYR A 123 6.32 13.55 -4.12
N GLN A 124 6.38 12.63 -3.15
CA GLN A 124 7.60 11.91 -2.80
C GLN A 124 7.30 10.43 -2.59
N VAL A 125 8.20 9.56 -3.01
CA VAL A 125 8.13 8.14 -2.67
C VAL A 125 8.47 7.98 -1.19
N PHE A 126 7.66 7.19 -0.48
CA PHE A 126 7.89 6.92 0.93
C PHE A 126 9.27 6.31 1.16
N GLN A 127 9.95 6.78 2.21
CA GLN A 127 11.20 6.22 2.70
C GLN A 127 11.13 6.16 4.22
N GLY A 128 11.45 5.01 4.79
CA GLY A 128 11.44 4.83 6.24
C GLY A 128 11.85 3.42 6.65
N GLU A 129 12.03 3.22 7.96
CA GLU A 129 12.36 1.91 8.53
C GLU A 129 11.12 1.05 8.67
N PRO A 130 11.13 -0.21 8.19
CA PRO A 130 10.05 -1.13 8.47
C PRO A 130 10.06 -1.53 9.96
N LEU A 131 8.87 -1.77 10.51
CA LEU A 131 8.72 -2.30 11.85
C LEU A 131 9.07 -3.79 11.90
N LYS A 132 8.80 -4.52 10.81
CA LYS A 132 9.02 -5.96 10.70
C LYS A 132 9.72 -6.32 9.40
N ILE A 133 10.69 -7.22 9.49
CA ILE A 133 11.35 -7.84 8.35
C ILE A 133 10.73 -9.21 8.11
N LEU A 134 10.32 -9.45 6.87
CA LEU A 134 9.74 -10.73 6.44
C LEU A 134 10.80 -11.63 5.79
N HIS A 135 10.65 -12.92 6.01
CA HIS A 135 11.52 -13.96 5.45
C HIS A 135 10.69 -14.98 4.69
N ASP A 136 11.30 -15.66 3.71
CA ASP A 136 10.65 -16.73 2.96
C ASP A 136 10.07 -17.80 3.89
N GLY A 137 8.84 -18.20 3.66
CA GLY A 137 8.15 -19.23 4.42
C GLY A 137 7.54 -18.79 5.73
N GLU A 138 7.73 -17.53 6.13
CA GLU A 138 7.15 -16.98 7.35
C GLU A 138 5.63 -16.91 7.26
N GLY A 139 4.93 -17.26 8.33
CA GLY A 139 3.47 -17.13 8.44
C GLY A 139 3.07 -15.94 9.29
N LEU A 140 2.11 -15.15 8.80
CA LEU A 140 1.49 -14.05 9.55
C LEU A 140 0.11 -14.53 10.01
N ASP A 141 -0.04 -14.82 11.29
CA ASP A 141 -1.29 -15.27 11.89
C ASP A 141 -2.17 -14.07 12.24
N LEU A 142 -3.34 -14.00 11.59
CA LEU A 142 -4.30 -12.91 11.77
C LEU A 142 -5.45 -13.29 12.73
N GLY A 143 -5.40 -14.48 13.34
CA GLY A 143 -6.50 -15.07 14.09
C GLY A 143 -7.48 -15.79 13.16
N GLY A 144 -7.39 -17.12 13.11
CA GLY A 144 -8.21 -17.97 12.22
C GLY A 144 -7.85 -17.88 10.73
N ARG A 145 -6.84 -17.10 10.39
CA ARG A 145 -6.36 -16.90 9.02
C ARG A 145 -4.87 -16.63 9.05
N VAL A 146 -4.12 -17.29 8.18
CA VAL A 146 -2.67 -17.15 8.09
C VAL A 146 -2.27 -16.71 6.67
N CYS A 147 -1.44 -15.66 6.58
CA CYS A 147 -0.81 -15.25 5.34
C CYS A 147 0.62 -15.78 5.32
N GLN A 148 0.97 -16.55 4.29
CA GLN A 148 2.30 -17.10 4.15
C GLN A 148 3.15 -16.28 3.18
N VAL A 149 4.37 -15.95 3.59
CA VAL A 149 5.36 -15.28 2.75
C VAL A 149 6.03 -16.32 1.85
N ILE A 150 6.05 -16.06 0.55
CA ILE A 150 6.65 -16.93 -0.44
C ILE A 150 7.67 -16.20 -1.31
#